data_ed741cdfc2ec8cd615779ff29b7e36e3
#
_entry.id   ed741cdfc2ec8cd615779ff29b7e36e3
#
_cell.length_a   1.000
_cell.length_b   1.000
_cell.length_c   1.000
_cell.angle_alpha   90.00
_cell.angle_beta   90.00
_cell.angle_gamma   90.00
#
_symmetry.space_group_name_H-M   'P 1'
#
loop_
_entity.id
_entity.type
_entity.pdbx_description
1 polymer ?
#
loop_
_entity_poly.entity_id
_entity_poly.type
_entity_poly.pdbx_seq_one_letter_code
_entity_poly.pdbx_strand_id
1 'polypeptide(L)'
;MPLAVPSMFEDDPQTQFEIHLEALFSPGEFFGVVTAEADGSIRSKGRTYRMPEVDSEQTEKIPTNSLGTWVRVNPLVDGGSADNDVTAFRHVLIESDSASIEVQWAALNASDLPISAVVHSGGKSLHAFVRVDAKNLEEYKSRGKAAADAIERFEGMEVDRACLNPSRLSRLAGRMRGSKMQQLVAVFLGAPSWAQWEEEERARKFGKRLHHRDLLDFDAKADPESVLGNRWLCRGGSLLLLGQSGVGKSCLNLQLAGAWALGDPQICALLSFNIQPARPLKIVLIQAENDLGDMAEIWQGVFKKMGAQLSEEKRKRLEENLIILRNTEASGDAFLRMYRELCNDYKPDIAIVDPLLSYIGADINDQEICSAFTHRLNQVQQETGVISALVHHFGKPKSASQSNVLTETDLAYQGLGSSILTNWAREVLSLNRIKERPKDPPTFRLTATKRRKKAGMLSLEDGDRGLPSPSIFIQHSPDPVRLGTLWFQVPEPILEEDEETPKRGRR
;
A
#
# COMPACT_ATOMS: atom_id res chain seq x y z
N MET A 1 1.42 -6.43 28.00
CA MET A 1 0.30 -5.88 28.80
C MET A 1 -0.97 -6.45 28.21
N PRO A 2 -1.91 -6.98 29.00
CA PRO A 2 -3.19 -7.40 28.45
C PRO A 2 -3.87 -6.17 27.86
N LEU A 3 -4.27 -6.26 26.59
CA LEU A 3 -5.09 -5.25 25.93
C LEU A 3 -6.42 -5.19 26.68
N ALA A 4 -6.60 -4.17 27.51
CA ALA A 4 -7.89 -3.91 28.12
C ALA A 4 -8.88 -3.63 26.99
N VAL A 5 -9.98 -4.39 26.92
CA VAL A 5 -11.08 -4.11 26.00
C VAL A 5 -11.61 -2.73 26.36
N PRO A 6 -11.51 -1.71 25.49
CA PRO A 6 -11.94 -0.37 25.85
C PRO A 6 -13.46 -0.36 26.01
N SER A 7 -13.95 0.08 27.16
CA SER A 7 -15.34 0.51 27.26
C SER A 7 -15.46 1.88 26.59
N MET A 8 -16.16 1.96 25.46
CA MET A 8 -16.42 3.23 24.77
C MET A 8 -17.56 4.02 25.41
N PHE A 9 -18.23 3.46 26.42
CA PHE A 9 -19.41 4.02 27.05
C PHE A 9 -19.19 4.27 28.54
N GLU A 10 -19.77 5.37 29.05
CA GLU A 10 -19.82 5.65 30.47
C GLU A 10 -20.50 4.51 31.24
N ASP A 11 -20.20 4.36 32.54
CA ASP A 11 -20.69 3.28 33.39
C ASP A 11 -22.21 3.30 33.69
N ASP A 12 -22.99 4.12 32.96
CA ASP A 12 -24.44 4.17 33.12
C ASP A 12 -25.14 2.98 32.44
N PRO A 13 -25.70 2.05 33.22
CA PRO A 13 -26.35 0.86 32.70
C PRO A 13 -27.56 1.16 31.80
N GLN A 14 -28.28 2.24 32.06
CA GLN A 14 -29.47 2.59 31.29
C GLN A 14 -29.11 3.10 29.91
N THR A 15 -28.11 3.97 29.81
CA THR A 15 -27.57 4.46 28.54
C THR A 15 -27.02 3.33 27.67
N GLN A 16 -26.26 2.39 28.26
CA GLN A 16 -25.77 1.22 27.52
C GLN A 16 -26.89 0.33 26.98
N PHE A 17 -27.94 0.16 27.76
CA PHE A 17 -29.13 -0.60 27.39
C PHE A 17 -29.86 0.05 26.20
N GLU A 18 -30.10 1.36 26.24
CA GLU A 18 -30.79 2.12 25.20
C GLU A 18 -30.00 2.11 23.90
N ILE A 19 -28.70 2.45 23.93
CA ILE A 19 -27.83 2.43 22.76
C ILE A 19 -27.79 1.02 22.13
N HIS A 20 -27.74 -0.03 22.95
CA HIS A 20 -27.74 -1.41 22.43
C HIS A 20 -29.03 -1.72 21.67
N LEU A 21 -30.20 -1.38 22.21
CA LEU A 21 -31.47 -1.63 21.53
C LEU A 21 -31.61 -0.79 20.24
N GLU A 22 -31.21 0.47 20.28
CA GLU A 22 -31.23 1.37 19.11
C GLU A 22 -30.30 0.86 17.98
N ALA A 23 -29.17 0.25 18.33
CA ALA A 23 -28.26 -0.36 17.36
C ALA A 23 -28.85 -1.59 16.68
N LEU A 24 -29.81 -2.28 17.31
CA LEU A 24 -30.37 -3.54 16.81
C LEU A 24 -31.75 -3.39 16.16
N PHE A 25 -32.62 -2.53 16.67
CA PHE A 25 -34.03 -2.49 16.33
C PHE A 25 -34.46 -1.10 15.85
N SER A 26 -35.39 -1.08 14.89
CA SER A 26 -35.99 0.14 14.41
C SER A 26 -37.26 0.49 15.21
N PRO A 27 -37.65 1.78 15.29
CA PRO A 27 -38.91 2.17 15.90
C PRO A 27 -40.10 1.38 15.37
N GLY A 28 -40.98 0.94 16.27
CA GLY A 28 -42.17 0.16 15.94
C GLY A 28 -42.00 -1.35 15.84
N GLU A 29 -40.75 -1.87 15.78
CA GLU A 29 -40.46 -3.31 15.77
C GLU A 29 -40.66 -3.93 17.14
N PHE A 30 -41.01 -5.22 17.17
CA PHE A 30 -41.05 -6.02 18.40
C PHE A 30 -39.76 -6.79 18.60
N PHE A 31 -39.19 -6.77 19.81
CA PHE A 31 -38.03 -7.54 20.20
C PHE A 31 -38.33 -8.41 21.44
N GLY A 32 -37.71 -9.59 21.49
CA GLY A 32 -37.97 -10.54 22.58
C GLY A 32 -36.91 -10.39 23.68
N VAL A 33 -37.36 -10.30 24.94
CA VAL A 33 -36.50 -10.31 26.13
C VAL A 33 -36.79 -11.51 27.00
N VAL A 34 -35.75 -12.17 27.47
CA VAL A 34 -35.81 -13.31 28.36
C VAL A 34 -34.98 -13.02 29.59
N THR A 35 -35.51 -13.32 30.79
CA THR A 35 -34.81 -13.22 32.07
C THR A 35 -34.55 -14.59 32.64
N ALA A 36 -33.52 -14.73 33.46
CA ALA A 36 -33.27 -15.96 34.21
C ALA A 36 -34.36 -16.18 35.27
N GLU A 37 -34.68 -17.44 35.54
CA GLU A 37 -35.49 -17.88 36.66
C GLU A 37 -34.67 -17.80 37.98
N ALA A 38 -35.31 -17.99 39.12
CA ALA A 38 -34.65 -17.94 40.44
C ALA A 38 -33.50 -18.95 40.60
N ASP A 39 -33.56 -20.06 39.86
CA ASP A 39 -32.53 -21.11 39.79
C ASP A 39 -31.44 -20.83 38.77
N GLY A 40 -31.50 -19.68 38.03
CA GLY A 40 -30.59 -19.31 36.97
C GLY A 40 -30.91 -19.94 35.61
N SER A 41 -31.93 -20.77 35.51
CA SER A 41 -32.35 -21.33 34.21
C SER A 41 -33.04 -20.29 33.35
N ILE A 42 -33.08 -20.56 32.04
CA ILE A 42 -33.70 -19.68 31.04
C ILE A 42 -34.97 -20.35 30.51
N ARG A 43 -36.12 -19.68 30.67
CA ARG A 43 -37.32 -20.07 29.92
C ARG A 43 -37.21 -19.60 28.48
N SER A 44 -37.39 -20.52 27.53
CA SER A 44 -37.29 -20.21 26.09
C SER A 44 -38.34 -19.20 25.60
N LYS A 45 -39.44 -19.02 26.33
CA LYS A 45 -40.56 -18.12 26.01
C LYS A 45 -40.41 -16.85 26.84
N GLY A 46 -39.74 -15.83 26.31
CA GLY A 46 -39.68 -14.51 26.90
C GLY A 46 -40.95 -13.67 26.67
N ARG A 47 -40.80 -12.35 26.85
CA ARG A 47 -41.83 -11.36 26.47
C ARG A 47 -41.33 -10.55 25.29
N THR A 48 -42.27 -10.14 24.42
CA THR A 48 -41.97 -9.15 23.38
C THR A 48 -42.30 -7.77 23.88
N TYR A 49 -41.48 -6.81 23.42
CA TYR A 49 -41.62 -5.39 23.70
C TYR A 49 -41.54 -4.65 22.38
N ARG A 50 -42.31 -3.58 22.23
CA ARG A 50 -42.27 -2.74 21.04
C ARG A 50 -41.20 -1.67 21.20
N MET A 51 -40.33 -1.51 20.20
CA MET A 51 -39.34 -0.45 20.19
C MET A 51 -40.06 0.90 20.10
N PRO A 52 -39.79 1.88 21.02
CA PRO A 52 -40.48 3.16 21.02
C PRO A 52 -40.19 3.96 19.73
N GLU A 53 -41.19 4.70 19.26
CA GLU A 53 -41.06 5.56 18.07
C GLU A 53 -40.37 6.88 18.41
N VAL A 54 -40.58 7.42 19.62
CA VAL A 54 -39.90 8.58 20.19
C VAL A 54 -40.13 8.53 21.72
N ASP A 55 -39.08 8.73 22.51
CA ASP A 55 -39.05 8.96 23.97
C ASP A 55 -39.75 8.01 24.97
N SER A 56 -39.17 7.68 25.93
CA SER A 56 -38.72 6.56 26.69
C SER A 56 -39.44 6.19 27.98
N GLU A 57 -40.70 6.43 28.23
CA GLU A 57 -41.41 5.84 29.39
C GLU A 57 -41.65 4.32 29.29
N GLN A 58 -41.42 3.71 28.11
CA GLN A 58 -41.66 2.27 27.89
C GLN A 58 -40.45 1.39 28.21
N THR A 59 -39.25 1.92 28.21
CA THR A 59 -38.02 1.16 28.55
C THR A 59 -37.94 0.77 30.02
N GLU A 60 -38.58 1.54 30.92
CA GLU A 60 -38.71 1.21 32.31
C GLU A 60 -39.50 -0.08 32.60
N LYS A 61 -40.34 -0.55 31.65
CA LYS A 61 -41.16 -1.76 31.78
C LYS A 61 -40.42 -3.06 31.46
N ILE A 62 -39.16 -2.97 30.94
CA ILE A 62 -38.37 -4.15 30.61
C ILE A 62 -37.76 -4.73 31.91
N PRO A 63 -38.05 -5.99 32.23
CA PRO A 63 -37.65 -6.56 33.51
C PRO A 63 -36.13 -6.63 33.63
N THR A 64 -35.63 -6.22 34.76
CA THR A 64 -34.25 -6.43 35.17
C THR A 64 -34.16 -7.69 36.04
N ASN A 65 -33.13 -8.50 35.84
CA ASN A 65 -32.84 -9.66 36.65
C ASN A 65 -31.34 -9.78 36.87
N SER A 66 -30.94 -9.82 38.15
CA SER A 66 -29.53 -9.91 38.55
C SER A 66 -28.85 -11.22 38.14
N LEU A 67 -29.61 -12.27 37.79
CA LEU A 67 -29.08 -13.57 37.33
C LEU A 67 -28.79 -13.59 35.82
N GLY A 68 -29.30 -12.61 35.07
CA GLY A 68 -29.06 -12.42 33.66
C GLY A 68 -30.30 -12.04 32.87
N THR A 69 -30.08 -11.27 31.82
CA THR A 69 -31.11 -10.85 30.85
C THR A 69 -30.58 -11.05 29.45
N TRP A 70 -31.43 -11.55 28.56
CA TRP A 70 -31.11 -11.82 27.17
C TRP A 70 -32.08 -11.10 26.24
N VAL A 71 -31.60 -10.75 25.07
CA VAL A 71 -32.38 -10.22 23.96
C VAL A 71 -32.27 -11.16 22.76
N ARG A 72 -33.33 -11.30 21.97
CA ARG A 72 -33.24 -12.01 20.69
C ARG A 72 -32.58 -11.10 19.65
N VAL A 73 -31.71 -11.69 18.85
CA VAL A 73 -30.83 -10.92 17.93
C VAL A 73 -31.58 -10.25 16.78
N ASN A 74 -32.81 -10.69 16.49
CA ASN A 74 -33.63 -10.16 15.39
C ASN A 74 -35.04 -9.78 15.86
N PRO A 75 -35.71 -8.85 15.16
CA PRO A 75 -37.09 -8.48 15.46
C PRO A 75 -38.07 -9.66 15.18
N LEU A 76 -39.14 -9.68 15.93
CA LEU A 76 -40.13 -10.77 15.95
C LEU A 76 -41.54 -10.23 15.69
N VAL A 77 -42.47 -11.11 15.40
CA VAL A 77 -43.88 -10.80 15.59
C VAL A 77 -44.22 -10.62 17.07
N ASP A 78 -45.26 -9.89 17.41
CA ASP A 78 -45.71 -9.77 18.80
C ASP A 78 -46.03 -11.14 19.42
N GLY A 79 -45.49 -11.41 20.59
CA GLY A 79 -45.57 -12.70 21.27
C GLY A 79 -44.72 -13.82 20.67
N GLY A 80 -43.94 -13.55 19.65
CA GLY A 80 -43.05 -14.49 18.96
C GLY A 80 -41.84 -14.91 19.76
N SER A 81 -41.29 -16.10 19.48
CA SER A 81 -40.10 -16.62 20.19
C SER A 81 -39.23 -17.59 19.39
N ALA A 82 -39.68 -18.04 18.22
CA ALA A 82 -39.02 -19.03 17.37
C ALA A 82 -38.47 -18.43 16.07
N ASP A 83 -37.68 -19.19 15.33
CA ASP A 83 -37.10 -18.77 14.06
C ASP A 83 -38.15 -18.34 13.02
N ASN A 84 -39.31 -18.98 13.01
CA ASN A 84 -40.45 -18.65 12.11
C ASN A 84 -41.17 -17.34 12.51
N ASP A 85 -40.91 -16.83 13.73
CA ASP A 85 -41.52 -15.59 14.22
C ASP A 85 -40.67 -14.36 13.87
N VAL A 86 -39.50 -14.57 13.29
CA VAL A 86 -38.56 -13.49 12.91
C VAL A 86 -39.11 -12.72 11.73
N THR A 87 -39.23 -11.39 11.87
CA THR A 87 -39.78 -10.49 10.85
C THR A 87 -38.74 -9.90 9.93
N ALA A 88 -37.47 -9.80 10.38
CA ALA A 88 -36.34 -9.33 9.58
C ALA A 88 -35.07 -10.09 9.96
N PHE A 89 -34.38 -10.63 8.99
CA PHE A 89 -33.11 -11.34 9.14
C PHE A 89 -31.95 -10.36 9.13
N ARG A 90 -31.83 -9.55 10.20
CA ARG A 90 -30.91 -8.40 10.26
C ARG A 90 -29.55 -8.75 10.83
N HIS A 91 -29.51 -9.48 11.94
CA HIS A 91 -28.27 -9.76 12.68
C HIS A 91 -28.00 -11.24 12.84
N VAL A 92 -26.74 -11.63 12.72
CA VAL A 92 -26.21 -12.94 13.14
C VAL A 92 -25.38 -12.73 14.38
N LEU A 93 -25.53 -13.61 15.39
CA LEU A 93 -24.68 -13.62 16.57
C LEU A 93 -23.38 -14.35 16.28
N ILE A 94 -22.27 -13.70 16.54
CA ILE A 94 -20.94 -14.31 16.57
C ILE A 94 -20.43 -14.26 18.01
N GLU A 95 -20.10 -15.43 18.53
CA GLU A 95 -19.51 -15.59 19.87
C GLU A 95 -18.53 -16.76 19.87
N SER A 96 -17.62 -16.77 20.85
CA SER A 96 -16.66 -17.83 21.10
C SER A 96 -16.62 -18.16 22.58
N ASP A 97 -16.63 -19.46 22.89
CA ASP A 97 -16.51 -19.96 24.26
C ASP A 97 -15.09 -20.44 24.59
N SER A 98 -14.24 -20.61 23.58
CA SER A 98 -12.89 -21.17 23.69
C SER A 98 -11.78 -20.11 23.68
N ALA A 99 -11.92 -19.06 22.85
CA ALA A 99 -10.91 -18.01 22.71
C ALA A 99 -10.90 -17.03 23.92
N SER A 100 -9.74 -16.46 24.25
CA SER A 100 -9.67 -15.38 25.25
C SER A 100 -10.36 -14.10 24.76
N ILE A 101 -10.77 -13.24 25.69
CA ILE A 101 -11.45 -11.96 25.37
C ILE A 101 -10.58 -11.09 24.45
N GLU A 102 -9.27 -11.08 24.68
CA GLU A 102 -8.31 -10.31 23.89
C GLU A 102 -8.25 -10.81 22.44
N VAL A 103 -8.23 -12.13 22.24
CA VAL A 103 -8.26 -12.76 20.90
C VAL A 103 -9.59 -12.47 20.21
N GLN A 104 -10.71 -12.63 20.94
CA GLN A 104 -12.03 -12.31 20.39
C GLN A 104 -12.10 -10.85 19.94
N TRP A 105 -11.65 -9.91 20.77
CA TRP A 105 -11.65 -8.48 20.45
C TRP A 105 -10.75 -8.14 19.25
N ALA A 106 -9.55 -8.70 19.20
CA ALA A 106 -8.63 -8.51 18.08
C ALA A 106 -9.23 -9.03 16.77
N ALA A 107 -9.85 -10.22 16.78
CA ALA A 107 -10.49 -10.82 15.62
C ALA A 107 -11.68 -9.98 15.11
N LEU A 108 -12.53 -9.50 16.02
CA LEU A 108 -13.67 -8.65 15.67
C LEU A 108 -13.24 -7.34 15.02
N ASN A 109 -12.24 -6.66 15.58
CA ASN A 109 -11.72 -5.41 15.02
C ASN A 109 -11.06 -5.59 13.64
N ALA A 110 -10.33 -6.68 13.45
CA ALA A 110 -9.59 -6.89 12.19
C ALA A 110 -10.43 -7.56 11.10
N SER A 111 -11.64 -8.02 11.42
CA SER A 111 -12.54 -8.67 10.44
C SER A 111 -13.21 -7.70 9.48
N ASP A 112 -13.27 -6.42 9.82
CA ASP A 112 -14.05 -5.38 9.13
C ASP A 112 -15.53 -5.73 8.89
N LEU A 113 -16.05 -6.78 9.56
CA LEU A 113 -17.47 -7.14 9.48
C LEU A 113 -18.36 -5.97 9.94
N PRO A 114 -19.55 -5.79 9.35
CA PRO A 114 -20.50 -4.76 9.76
C PRO A 114 -21.16 -5.15 11.10
N ILE A 115 -20.54 -4.77 12.20
CA ILE A 115 -20.99 -5.13 13.55
C ILE A 115 -21.81 -3.99 14.13
N SER A 116 -23.10 -4.23 14.38
CA SER A 116 -24.00 -3.24 15.00
C SER A 116 -23.69 -3.01 16.48
N ALA A 117 -23.38 -4.07 17.22
CA ALA A 117 -23.04 -3.98 18.63
C ALA A 117 -22.10 -5.12 19.05
N VAL A 118 -21.24 -4.85 20.06
CA VAL A 118 -20.45 -5.86 20.76
C VAL A 118 -20.75 -5.75 22.26
N VAL A 119 -21.18 -6.86 22.87
CA VAL A 119 -21.53 -6.92 24.30
C VAL A 119 -20.63 -7.91 25.01
N HIS A 120 -19.95 -7.48 26.07
CA HIS A 120 -19.26 -8.37 27.00
C HIS A 120 -20.31 -9.11 27.86
N SER A 121 -20.29 -10.41 27.84
CA SER A 121 -21.35 -11.26 28.47
C SER A 121 -21.38 -11.21 30.00
N GLY A 122 -20.48 -10.46 30.64
CA GLY A 122 -20.25 -10.56 32.11
C GLY A 122 -19.56 -11.88 32.50
N GLY A 123 -19.05 -12.64 31.54
CA GLY A 123 -18.33 -13.89 31.69
C GLY A 123 -17.02 -13.91 30.90
N LYS A 124 -16.90 -14.87 29.99
CA LYS A 124 -15.67 -15.14 29.20
C LYS A 124 -15.82 -14.84 27.70
N SER A 125 -16.96 -14.34 27.24
CA SER A 125 -17.23 -14.14 25.82
C SER A 125 -17.67 -12.73 25.46
N LEU A 126 -17.31 -12.29 24.25
CA LEU A 126 -17.88 -11.16 23.54
C LEU A 126 -18.97 -11.65 22.61
N HIS A 127 -20.11 -11.00 22.61
CA HIS A 127 -21.23 -11.26 21.75
C HIS A 127 -21.29 -10.16 20.67
N ALA A 128 -20.94 -10.48 19.42
CA ALA A 128 -20.97 -9.55 18.32
C ALA A 128 -22.24 -9.74 17.47
N PHE A 129 -23.01 -8.68 17.29
CA PHE A 129 -24.20 -8.63 16.45
C PHE A 129 -23.80 -8.17 15.06
N VAL A 130 -23.49 -9.12 14.19
CA VAL A 130 -23.07 -8.83 12.81
C VAL A 130 -24.30 -8.55 11.94
N ARG A 131 -24.34 -7.38 11.32
CA ARG A 131 -25.46 -6.96 10.47
C ARG A 131 -25.35 -7.60 9.09
N VAL A 132 -26.28 -8.48 8.79
CA VAL A 132 -26.33 -9.24 7.53
C VAL A 132 -27.43 -8.76 6.58
N ASP A 133 -28.52 -8.15 7.06
CA ASP A 133 -29.66 -7.64 6.28
C ASP A 133 -30.11 -8.62 5.17
N ALA A 134 -30.32 -9.89 5.52
CA ALA A 134 -30.65 -10.94 4.57
C ALA A 134 -32.15 -10.90 4.18
N LYS A 135 -32.45 -11.22 2.92
CA LYS A 135 -33.82 -11.18 2.38
C LYS A 135 -34.67 -12.37 2.78
N ASN A 136 -34.01 -13.49 3.12
CA ASN A 136 -34.66 -14.74 3.50
C ASN A 136 -33.72 -15.60 4.35
N LEU A 137 -34.26 -16.74 4.87
CA LEU A 137 -33.52 -17.64 5.75
C LEU A 137 -32.28 -18.28 5.08
N GLU A 138 -32.35 -18.57 3.78
CA GLU A 138 -31.21 -19.16 3.05
C GLU A 138 -30.05 -18.20 2.96
N GLU A 139 -30.32 -16.97 2.55
CA GLU A 139 -29.33 -15.90 2.52
C GLU A 139 -28.77 -15.58 3.92
N TYR A 140 -29.63 -15.58 4.95
CA TYR A 140 -29.23 -15.42 6.35
C TYR A 140 -28.21 -16.49 6.78
N LYS A 141 -28.50 -17.76 6.51
CA LYS A 141 -27.60 -18.88 6.83
C LYS A 141 -26.27 -18.77 6.07
N SER A 142 -26.33 -18.39 4.78
CA SER A 142 -25.14 -18.20 3.95
C SER A 142 -24.25 -17.07 4.49
N ARG A 143 -24.85 -15.91 4.81
CA ARG A 143 -24.13 -14.77 5.37
C ARG A 143 -23.60 -15.04 6.79
N GLY A 144 -24.38 -15.74 7.61
CA GLY A 144 -23.94 -16.18 8.94
C GLY A 144 -22.71 -17.09 8.89
N LYS A 145 -22.71 -18.05 7.95
CA LYS A 145 -21.51 -18.87 7.71
C LYS A 145 -20.32 -18.04 7.26
N ALA A 146 -20.52 -17.12 6.30
CA ALA A 146 -19.45 -16.27 5.80
C ALA A 146 -18.87 -15.35 6.89
N ALA A 147 -19.72 -14.83 7.80
CA ALA A 147 -19.27 -14.05 8.96
C ALA A 147 -18.42 -14.90 9.92
N ALA A 148 -18.88 -16.13 10.25
CA ALA A 148 -18.12 -17.05 11.08
C ALA A 148 -16.77 -17.41 10.44
N ASP A 149 -16.77 -17.77 9.15
CA ASP A 149 -15.55 -18.10 8.40
C ASP A 149 -14.56 -16.92 8.34
N ALA A 150 -15.05 -15.68 8.28
CA ALA A 150 -14.19 -14.48 8.31
C ALA A 150 -13.50 -14.30 9.66
N ILE A 151 -14.19 -14.52 10.75
CA ILE A 151 -13.64 -14.43 12.11
C ILE A 151 -12.65 -15.58 12.39
N GLU A 152 -12.95 -16.79 11.95
CA GLU A 152 -12.09 -17.97 12.14
C GLU A 152 -10.78 -17.94 11.34
N ARG A 153 -10.57 -16.95 10.46
CA ARG A 153 -9.27 -16.70 9.83
C ARG A 153 -8.22 -16.23 10.83
N PHE A 154 -8.64 -15.73 11.98
CA PHE A 154 -7.73 -15.28 13.03
C PHE A 154 -7.27 -16.46 13.88
N GLU A 155 -5.97 -16.54 14.07
CA GLU A 155 -5.37 -17.62 14.85
C GLU A 155 -5.91 -17.64 16.28
N GLY A 156 -6.32 -18.81 16.74
CA GLY A 156 -6.89 -19.02 18.06
C GLY A 156 -8.38 -18.67 18.19
N MET A 157 -9.04 -18.28 17.06
CA MET A 157 -10.48 -17.97 17.06
C MET A 157 -11.30 -19.13 16.55
N GLU A 158 -12.29 -19.55 17.36
CA GLU A 158 -13.28 -20.56 17.04
C GLU A 158 -14.67 -20.01 17.35
N VAL A 159 -15.60 -20.06 16.40
CA VAL A 159 -16.96 -19.50 16.53
C VAL A 159 -17.94 -20.63 16.93
N ASP A 160 -18.79 -20.35 17.92
CA ASP A 160 -19.92 -21.26 18.22
C ASP A 160 -20.97 -21.20 17.11
N ARG A 161 -20.87 -22.11 16.15
CA ARG A 161 -21.78 -22.20 15.00
C ARG A 161 -23.21 -22.59 15.36
N ALA A 162 -23.47 -23.06 16.59
CA ALA A 162 -24.81 -23.29 17.08
C ALA A 162 -25.59 -21.99 17.35
N CYS A 163 -24.88 -20.87 17.40
CA CYS A 163 -25.46 -19.53 17.62
C CYS A 163 -25.97 -18.84 16.36
N LEU A 164 -25.87 -19.46 15.18
CA LEU A 164 -26.24 -18.86 13.89
C LEU A 164 -27.73 -18.93 13.53
N ASN A 165 -28.62 -19.33 14.43
CA ASN A 165 -30.07 -19.34 14.18
C ASN A 165 -30.67 -17.93 14.36
N PRO A 166 -31.74 -17.57 13.58
CA PRO A 166 -32.22 -16.19 13.55
C PRO A 166 -32.95 -15.71 14.81
N SER A 167 -33.51 -16.60 15.63
CA SER A 167 -34.12 -16.25 16.92
C SER A 167 -33.17 -16.40 18.10
N ARG A 168 -31.85 -16.44 17.87
CA ARG A 168 -30.84 -16.67 18.92
C ARG A 168 -30.96 -15.64 20.05
N LEU A 169 -30.75 -16.11 21.27
CA LEU A 169 -30.64 -15.26 22.46
C LEU A 169 -29.20 -14.81 22.65
N SER A 170 -29.01 -13.51 22.83
CA SER A 170 -27.72 -12.89 23.16
C SER A 170 -27.85 -12.06 24.44
N ARG A 171 -26.74 -11.68 25.04
CA ARG A 171 -26.74 -10.87 26.25
C ARG A 171 -27.22 -9.45 25.98
N LEU A 172 -28.08 -8.93 26.87
CA LEU A 172 -28.59 -7.57 26.81
C LEU A 172 -27.67 -6.65 27.62
N ALA A 173 -27.08 -5.65 26.98
CA ALA A 173 -26.19 -4.70 27.64
C ALA A 173 -26.91 -3.87 28.74
N GLY A 174 -26.15 -3.35 29.69
CA GLY A 174 -26.67 -2.57 30.81
C GLY A 174 -27.47 -3.39 31.85
N ARG A 175 -27.35 -4.73 31.83
CA ARG A 175 -28.04 -5.66 32.74
C ARG A 175 -27.06 -6.51 33.52
N MET A 176 -27.42 -6.86 34.76
CA MET A 176 -26.57 -7.63 35.66
C MET A 176 -26.57 -9.14 35.28
N ARG A 177 -25.44 -9.78 35.48
CA ARG A 177 -25.25 -11.24 35.52
C ARG A 177 -24.48 -11.60 36.78
N GLY A 178 -25.20 -11.98 37.83
CA GLY A 178 -24.61 -12.10 39.16
C GLY A 178 -24.07 -10.76 39.63
N SER A 179 -22.81 -10.72 39.98
CA SER A 179 -22.12 -9.49 40.41
C SER A 179 -21.50 -8.66 39.30
N LYS A 180 -21.57 -9.13 38.04
CA LYS A 180 -20.96 -8.47 36.87
C LYS A 180 -22.02 -7.89 35.93
N MET A 181 -21.73 -6.76 35.34
CA MET A 181 -22.59 -6.17 34.34
C MET A 181 -22.33 -6.79 32.92
N GLN A 182 -23.39 -7.01 32.17
CA GLN A 182 -23.31 -7.25 30.73
C GLN A 182 -23.07 -5.91 30.04
N GLN A 183 -21.83 -5.67 29.61
CA GLN A 183 -21.35 -4.35 29.22
C GLN A 183 -21.37 -4.17 27.71
N LEU A 184 -21.88 -3.03 27.23
CA LEU A 184 -21.72 -2.63 25.85
C LEU A 184 -20.26 -2.19 25.62
N VAL A 185 -19.58 -2.85 24.67
CA VAL A 185 -18.16 -2.62 24.38
C VAL A 185 -18.00 -1.65 23.21
N ALA A 186 -18.76 -1.87 22.15
CA ALA A 186 -18.73 -1.04 20.94
C ALA A 186 -20.05 -1.10 20.18
N VAL A 187 -20.30 -0.08 19.35
CA VAL A 187 -21.36 -0.06 18.33
C VAL A 187 -20.80 0.42 17.00
N PHE A 188 -21.42 -0.02 15.90
CA PHE A 188 -21.08 0.38 14.53
C PHE A 188 -19.59 0.20 14.17
N LEU A 189 -19.07 -1.01 14.46
CA LEU A 189 -17.70 -1.38 14.15
C LEU A 189 -17.62 -1.96 12.73
N GLY A 190 -16.49 -1.70 12.04
CA GLY A 190 -16.19 -2.26 10.71
C GLY A 190 -16.94 -1.61 9.57
N ALA A 191 -17.27 -2.37 8.53
CA ALA A 191 -17.94 -1.86 7.35
C ALA A 191 -19.34 -1.33 7.63
N PRO A 192 -19.82 -0.28 6.92
CA PRO A 192 -21.16 0.28 7.12
C PRO A 192 -22.32 -0.66 6.77
N SER A 193 -22.08 -1.66 5.91
CA SER A 193 -23.10 -2.62 5.48
C SER A 193 -22.47 -3.95 5.02
N TRP A 194 -23.29 -5.01 5.00
CA TRP A 194 -22.89 -6.30 4.45
C TRP A 194 -22.45 -6.23 2.99
N ALA A 195 -23.15 -5.44 2.16
CA ALA A 195 -22.82 -5.28 0.75
C ALA A 195 -21.43 -4.68 0.54
N GLN A 196 -21.08 -3.67 1.34
CA GLN A 196 -19.76 -3.04 1.28
C GLN A 196 -18.66 -4.01 1.75
N TRP A 197 -18.88 -4.69 2.88
CA TRP A 197 -17.94 -5.71 3.36
C TRP A 197 -17.70 -6.82 2.32
N GLU A 198 -18.77 -7.30 1.69
CA GLU A 198 -18.70 -8.34 0.66
C GLU A 198 -17.93 -7.86 -0.59
N GLU A 199 -18.07 -6.59 -0.97
CA GLU A 199 -17.30 -5.97 -2.05
C GLU A 199 -15.82 -5.85 -1.69
N GLU A 200 -15.51 -5.43 -0.46
CA GLU A 200 -14.14 -5.36 0.04
C GLU A 200 -13.48 -6.74 0.14
N GLU A 201 -14.21 -7.76 0.60
CA GLU A 201 -13.74 -9.16 0.61
C GLU A 201 -13.47 -9.68 -0.82
N ARG A 202 -14.34 -9.35 -1.78
CA ARG A 202 -14.10 -9.66 -3.19
C ARG A 202 -12.87 -8.93 -3.72
N ALA A 203 -12.70 -7.67 -3.33
CA ALA A 203 -11.55 -6.88 -3.74
C ALA A 203 -10.23 -7.42 -3.16
N ARG A 204 -10.24 -7.89 -1.90
CA ARG A 204 -9.09 -8.58 -1.29
C ARG A 204 -8.73 -9.87 -2.03
N LYS A 205 -9.74 -10.63 -2.44
CA LYS A 205 -9.55 -11.94 -3.11
C LYS A 205 -9.18 -11.82 -4.58
N PHE A 206 -9.79 -10.92 -5.31
CA PHE A 206 -9.72 -10.85 -6.78
C PHE A 206 -9.14 -9.55 -7.32
N GLY A 207 -8.82 -8.59 -6.45
CA GLY A 207 -8.47 -7.23 -6.82
C GLY A 207 -9.69 -6.30 -6.93
N LYS A 208 -9.43 -4.99 -6.82
CA LYS A 208 -10.48 -3.96 -6.89
C LYS A 208 -11.12 -3.92 -8.28
N ARG A 209 -12.44 -4.00 -8.35
CA ARG A 209 -13.17 -3.83 -9.61
C ARG A 209 -13.07 -2.40 -10.10
N LEU A 210 -12.68 -2.24 -11.37
CA LEU A 210 -12.69 -0.95 -12.06
C LEU A 210 -13.97 -0.82 -12.86
N HIS A 211 -14.72 0.24 -12.66
CA HIS A 211 -15.93 0.51 -13.43
C HIS A 211 -15.60 1.33 -14.68
N HIS A 212 -16.32 1.09 -15.77
CA HIS A 212 -16.11 1.77 -17.05
C HIS A 212 -16.20 3.31 -16.91
N ARG A 213 -17.14 3.82 -16.13
CA ARG A 213 -17.27 5.27 -15.87
C ARG A 213 -16.05 5.84 -15.18
N ASP A 214 -15.56 5.18 -14.12
CA ASP A 214 -14.38 5.64 -13.38
C ASP A 214 -13.16 5.76 -14.31
N LEU A 215 -13.07 4.86 -15.31
CA LEU A 215 -11.98 4.90 -16.29
C LEU A 215 -12.15 6.02 -17.32
N LEU A 216 -13.39 6.35 -17.72
CA LEU A 216 -13.68 7.45 -18.65
C LEU A 216 -13.51 8.81 -17.98
N ASP A 217 -13.98 8.95 -16.75
CA ASP A 217 -13.98 10.21 -16.01
C ASP A 217 -12.65 10.49 -15.29
N PHE A 218 -11.67 9.57 -15.41
CA PHE A 218 -10.38 9.68 -14.74
C PHE A 218 -9.54 10.83 -15.30
N ASP A 219 -9.28 11.86 -14.47
CA ASP A 219 -8.37 12.95 -14.82
C ASP A 219 -6.90 12.55 -14.54
N ALA A 220 -6.19 12.17 -15.59
CA ALA A 220 -4.79 11.79 -15.51
C ALA A 220 -3.85 12.94 -15.08
N LYS A 221 -4.27 14.21 -15.19
CA LYS A 221 -3.46 15.37 -14.78
C LYS A 221 -3.59 15.65 -13.30
N ALA A 222 -4.74 15.36 -12.72
CA ALA A 222 -5.03 15.51 -11.30
C ALA A 222 -4.81 14.22 -10.49
N ASP A 223 -4.16 13.21 -11.06
CA ASP A 223 -3.93 11.92 -10.38
C ASP A 223 -2.99 12.08 -9.16
N PRO A 224 -3.49 11.88 -7.92
CA PRO A 224 -2.68 11.98 -6.72
C PRO A 224 -1.60 10.88 -6.61
N GLU A 225 -1.75 9.79 -7.34
CA GLU A 225 -0.76 8.71 -7.40
C GLU A 225 0.43 9.03 -8.32
N SER A 226 0.37 10.12 -9.09
CA SER A 226 1.48 10.56 -9.95
C SER A 226 2.63 11.08 -9.10
N VAL A 227 3.83 10.53 -9.26
CA VAL A 227 5.03 10.92 -8.51
C VAL A 227 6.04 11.64 -9.40
N LEU A 228 6.37 11.07 -10.57
CA LEU A 228 7.33 11.63 -11.52
C LEU A 228 6.76 11.72 -12.93
N GLY A 229 7.11 12.82 -13.60
CA GLY A 229 6.73 13.08 -14.99
C GLY A 229 5.21 13.15 -15.17
N ASN A 230 4.73 12.97 -16.40
CA ASN A 230 3.29 12.91 -16.70
C ASN A 230 2.77 11.50 -16.44
N ARG A 231 2.57 11.13 -15.16
CA ARG A 231 2.28 9.77 -14.74
C ARG A 231 3.31 8.77 -15.30
N TRP A 232 4.55 9.19 -15.44
CA TRP A 232 5.65 8.30 -15.85
C TRP A 232 5.90 7.25 -14.78
N LEU A 233 6.05 7.71 -13.53
CA LEU A 233 6.05 6.85 -12.34
C LEU A 233 4.95 7.29 -11.38
N CYS A 234 4.16 6.34 -10.93
CA CYS A 234 3.13 6.49 -9.92
C CYS A 234 3.51 5.68 -8.67
N ARG A 235 2.85 5.95 -7.54
CA ARG A 235 3.03 5.20 -6.28
C ARG A 235 2.97 3.69 -6.53
N GLY A 236 3.79 2.94 -5.80
CA GLY A 236 3.91 1.49 -5.96
C GLY A 236 4.54 1.06 -7.29
N GLY A 237 5.15 2.00 -8.04
CA GLY A 237 5.83 1.71 -9.31
C GLY A 237 7.25 1.20 -9.13
N SER A 238 7.88 0.86 -10.25
CA SER A 238 9.26 0.36 -10.29
C SER A 238 10.07 1.02 -11.40
N LEU A 239 11.28 1.43 -11.08
CA LEU A 239 12.25 2.01 -12.02
C LEU A 239 13.50 1.14 -12.05
N LEU A 240 14.02 0.89 -13.24
CA LEU A 240 15.31 0.26 -13.43
C LEU A 240 16.25 1.22 -14.17
N LEU A 241 17.38 1.58 -13.53
CA LEU A 241 18.45 2.33 -14.17
C LEU A 241 19.52 1.36 -14.68
N LEU A 242 19.66 1.27 -15.98
CA LEU A 242 20.62 0.42 -16.68
C LEU A 242 21.79 1.22 -17.23
N GLY A 243 23.00 0.66 -17.21
CA GLY A 243 24.19 1.22 -17.85
C GLY A 243 25.42 0.38 -17.61
N GLN A 244 26.46 0.56 -18.42
CA GLN A 244 27.74 -0.14 -18.25
C GLN A 244 28.35 0.15 -16.87
N SER A 245 29.23 -0.73 -16.40
CA SER A 245 30.01 -0.47 -15.18
C SER A 245 30.97 0.71 -15.39
N GLY A 246 31.14 1.55 -14.36
CA GLY A 246 32.06 2.69 -14.40
C GLY A 246 31.59 3.93 -15.20
N VAL A 247 30.37 3.96 -15.72
CA VAL A 247 29.87 5.13 -16.49
C VAL A 247 29.30 6.26 -15.65
N GLY A 248 29.33 6.17 -14.31
CA GLY A 248 28.81 7.22 -13.42
C GLY A 248 27.33 7.14 -13.07
N LYS A 249 26.73 5.93 -13.07
CA LYS A 249 25.31 5.74 -12.66
C LYS A 249 25.03 6.24 -11.24
N SER A 250 25.93 5.97 -10.29
CA SER A 250 25.76 6.42 -8.91
C SER A 250 25.78 7.96 -8.79
N CYS A 251 26.63 8.63 -9.59
CA CYS A 251 26.61 10.09 -9.71
C CYS A 251 25.27 10.59 -10.26
N LEU A 252 24.78 9.95 -11.32
CA LEU A 252 23.48 10.28 -11.92
C LEU A 252 22.34 10.09 -10.92
N ASN A 253 22.31 8.96 -10.21
CA ASN A 253 21.29 8.68 -9.21
C ASN A 253 21.26 9.72 -8.09
N LEU A 254 22.42 10.09 -7.57
CA LEU A 254 22.51 11.07 -6.50
C LEU A 254 22.06 12.46 -6.98
N GLN A 255 22.41 12.81 -8.23
CA GLN A 255 21.96 14.04 -8.87
C GLN A 255 20.44 14.08 -9.04
N LEU A 256 19.85 13.02 -9.58
CA LEU A 256 18.39 12.88 -9.74
C LEU A 256 17.66 12.92 -8.39
N ALA A 257 18.16 12.16 -7.41
CA ALA A 257 17.58 12.09 -6.07
C ALA A 257 17.56 13.47 -5.39
N GLY A 258 18.67 14.21 -5.45
CA GLY A 258 18.74 15.55 -4.88
C GLY A 258 17.81 16.54 -5.58
N ALA A 259 17.71 16.48 -6.91
CA ALA A 259 16.80 17.33 -7.67
C ALA A 259 15.32 17.05 -7.31
N TRP A 260 14.94 15.78 -7.25
CA TRP A 260 13.57 15.39 -6.90
C TRP A 260 13.22 15.64 -5.43
N ALA A 261 14.19 15.50 -4.52
CA ALA A 261 14.02 15.84 -3.10
C ALA A 261 13.76 17.33 -2.88
N LEU A 262 14.43 18.18 -3.66
CA LEU A 262 14.17 19.64 -3.68
C LEU A 262 12.81 19.97 -4.30
N GLY A 263 12.44 19.27 -5.38
CA GLY A 263 11.19 19.50 -6.09
C GLY A 263 11.04 20.89 -6.69
N ASP A 264 12.16 21.59 -6.91
CA ASP A 264 12.17 22.91 -7.54
C ASP A 264 12.18 22.75 -9.07
N PRO A 265 11.21 23.33 -9.80
CA PRO A 265 11.12 23.13 -11.23
C PRO A 265 12.34 23.55 -12.03
N GLN A 266 13.03 24.62 -11.62
CA GLN A 266 14.22 25.11 -12.32
C GLN A 266 15.42 24.19 -12.07
N ILE A 267 15.58 23.73 -10.84
CA ILE A 267 16.62 22.75 -10.46
C ILE A 267 16.36 21.42 -11.17
N CYS A 268 15.13 20.94 -11.16
CA CYS A 268 14.76 19.71 -11.86
C CYS A 268 14.95 19.83 -13.37
N ALA A 269 14.70 21.00 -13.93
CA ALA A 269 14.97 21.23 -15.34
C ALA A 269 16.44 21.05 -15.69
N LEU A 270 17.36 21.39 -14.79
CA LEU A 270 18.81 21.24 -15.00
C LEU A 270 19.30 19.85 -14.60
N LEU A 271 19.05 19.45 -13.34
CA LEU A 271 19.67 18.27 -12.74
C LEU A 271 18.94 16.97 -13.00
N SER A 272 17.61 16.99 -13.19
CA SER A 272 16.85 15.81 -13.57
C SER A 272 16.36 15.85 -15.01
N PHE A 273 16.99 16.68 -15.85
CA PHE A 273 16.71 16.76 -17.28
C PHE A 273 15.20 16.95 -17.59
N ASN A 274 14.56 17.80 -16.78
CA ASN A 274 13.14 18.08 -16.81
C ASN A 274 12.22 16.89 -16.43
N ILE A 275 12.73 15.82 -15.83
CA ILE A 275 11.90 14.82 -15.17
C ILE A 275 11.39 15.45 -13.87
N GLN A 276 10.19 16.03 -13.94
CA GLN A 276 9.60 16.81 -12.85
C GLN A 276 8.88 15.92 -11.84
N PRO A 277 9.10 16.09 -10.53
CA PRO A 277 8.26 15.49 -9.50
C PRO A 277 6.95 16.27 -9.35
N ALA A 278 5.89 15.59 -8.94
CA ALA A 278 4.59 16.24 -8.66
C ALA A 278 4.67 17.21 -7.45
N ARG A 279 5.61 16.97 -6.55
CA ARG A 279 5.94 17.75 -5.35
C ARG A 279 7.36 17.42 -4.90
N PRO A 280 7.96 18.12 -3.91
CA PRO A 280 9.18 17.64 -3.29
C PRO A 280 9.02 16.21 -2.77
N LEU A 281 9.95 15.29 -3.12
CA LEU A 281 9.84 13.87 -2.82
C LEU A 281 10.75 13.47 -1.66
N LYS A 282 10.24 12.61 -0.78
CA LYS A 282 11.07 11.93 0.21
C LYS A 282 11.77 10.74 -0.42
N ILE A 283 13.08 10.74 -0.42
CA ILE A 283 13.91 9.75 -1.12
C ILE A 283 14.87 9.09 -0.15
N VAL A 284 14.93 7.77 -0.18
CA VAL A 284 15.96 6.98 0.49
C VAL A 284 16.89 6.40 -0.59
N LEU A 285 18.18 6.64 -0.47
CA LEU A 285 19.23 6.02 -1.28
C LEU A 285 20.00 5.00 -0.43
N ILE A 286 19.96 3.73 -0.81
CA ILE A 286 20.70 2.65 -0.18
C ILE A 286 21.91 2.32 -1.05
N GLN A 287 23.11 2.50 -0.49
CA GLN A 287 24.38 2.40 -1.21
C GLN A 287 25.27 1.30 -0.59
N ALA A 288 25.88 0.45 -1.43
CA ALA A 288 26.78 -0.60 -0.98
C ALA A 288 28.25 -0.41 -1.38
N GLU A 289 28.51 0.17 -2.55
CA GLU A 289 29.86 0.17 -3.14
C GLU A 289 30.71 1.38 -2.73
N ASN A 290 30.11 2.57 -2.68
CA ASN A 290 30.85 3.81 -2.40
C ASN A 290 31.07 4.01 -0.90
N ASP A 291 32.23 4.46 -0.53
CA ASP A 291 32.52 4.88 0.83
C ASP A 291 32.08 6.35 1.09
N LEU A 292 32.35 6.85 2.30
CA LEU A 292 31.99 8.22 2.67
C LEU A 292 32.72 9.26 1.81
N GLY A 293 33.99 9.00 1.47
CA GLY A 293 34.80 9.88 0.64
C GLY A 293 34.25 9.97 -0.77
N ASP A 294 34.02 8.83 -1.41
CA ASP A 294 33.41 8.74 -2.74
C ASP A 294 32.06 9.47 -2.79
N MET A 295 31.21 9.22 -1.80
CA MET A 295 29.90 9.89 -1.72
C MET A 295 30.02 11.39 -1.53
N ALA A 296 30.98 11.84 -0.71
CA ALA A 296 31.25 13.27 -0.50
C ALA A 296 31.76 13.95 -1.77
N GLU A 297 32.64 13.31 -2.52
CA GLU A 297 33.15 13.86 -3.80
C GLU A 297 32.00 14.00 -4.82
N ILE A 298 31.16 12.96 -4.97
CA ILE A 298 30.00 13.02 -5.84
C ILE A 298 29.06 14.16 -5.42
N TRP A 299 28.73 14.23 -4.13
CA TRP A 299 27.83 15.24 -3.61
C TRP A 299 28.36 16.66 -3.81
N GLN A 300 29.63 16.88 -3.48
CA GLN A 300 30.29 18.16 -3.67
C GLN A 300 30.34 18.56 -5.15
N GLY A 301 30.67 17.64 -6.05
CA GLY A 301 30.68 17.88 -7.48
C GLY A 301 29.34 18.30 -8.05
N VAL A 302 28.25 17.71 -7.55
CA VAL A 302 26.88 18.03 -8.00
C VAL A 302 26.36 19.31 -7.32
N PHE A 303 26.48 19.42 -5.98
CA PHE A 303 25.74 20.40 -5.20
C PHE A 303 26.57 21.56 -4.59
N LYS A 304 27.91 21.50 -4.54
CA LYS A 304 28.72 22.51 -3.85
C LYS A 304 28.48 23.95 -4.33
N LYS A 305 28.49 24.18 -5.64
CA LYS A 305 28.16 25.50 -6.21
C LYS A 305 26.69 25.87 -6.01
N MET A 306 25.81 24.94 -6.15
CA MET A 306 24.37 25.14 -6.00
C MET A 306 23.99 25.33 -4.54
N GLY A 307 24.60 24.58 -3.63
CA GLY A 307 24.34 24.68 -2.19
C GLY A 307 24.59 26.07 -1.63
N ALA A 308 25.58 26.80 -2.17
CA ALA A 308 25.82 28.20 -1.80
C ALA A 308 24.70 29.15 -2.28
N GLN A 309 23.90 28.75 -3.27
CA GLN A 309 22.81 29.54 -3.86
C GLN A 309 21.42 29.09 -3.37
N LEU A 310 21.33 27.93 -2.67
CA LEU A 310 20.07 27.49 -2.10
C LEU A 310 19.69 28.36 -0.91
N SER A 311 18.42 28.75 -0.85
CA SER A 311 17.84 29.35 0.36
C SER A 311 17.92 28.39 1.54
N GLU A 312 17.86 28.91 2.76
CA GLU A 312 17.85 28.08 3.97
C GLU A 312 16.69 27.08 3.97
N GLU A 313 15.52 27.50 3.51
CA GLU A 313 14.35 26.61 3.35
C GLU A 313 14.63 25.44 2.41
N LYS A 314 15.29 25.69 1.25
CA LYS A 314 15.63 24.62 0.30
C LYS A 314 16.69 23.67 0.86
N ARG A 315 17.67 24.19 1.65
CA ARG A 315 18.65 23.32 2.33
C ARG A 315 17.98 22.42 3.34
N LYS A 316 17.14 22.96 4.20
CA LYS A 316 16.37 22.18 5.18
C LYS A 316 15.49 21.13 4.49
N ARG A 317 14.82 21.51 3.42
CA ARG A 317 14.01 20.55 2.62
C ARG A 317 14.85 19.41 2.06
N LEU A 318 16.05 19.69 1.57
CA LEU A 318 16.95 18.67 1.05
C LEU A 318 17.40 17.71 2.16
N GLU A 319 17.74 18.22 3.34
CA GLU A 319 18.13 17.43 4.51
C GLU A 319 16.98 16.55 5.03
N GLU A 320 15.75 17.06 5.03
CA GLU A 320 14.57 16.30 5.48
C GLU A 320 14.12 15.24 4.46
N ASN A 321 14.31 15.51 3.17
CA ASN A 321 13.77 14.70 2.10
C ASN A 321 14.73 13.69 1.50
N LEU A 322 16.07 13.92 1.59
CA LEU A 322 17.06 13.00 1.04
C LEU A 322 17.81 12.28 2.17
N ILE A 323 17.57 10.98 2.27
CA ILE A 323 18.18 10.09 3.26
C ILE A 323 19.13 9.17 2.52
N ILE A 324 20.42 9.22 2.86
CA ILE A 324 21.45 8.38 2.27
C ILE A 324 21.92 7.38 3.31
N LEU A 325 21.78 6.10 3.01
CA LEU A 325 22.15 4.99 3.89
C LEU A 325 23.24 4.13 3.22
N ARG A 326 24.28 3.84 3.96
CA ARG A 326 25.28 2.85 3.53
C ARG A 326 25.00 1.52 4.23
N ASN A 327 24.72 0.49 3.45
CA ASN A 327 24.52 -0.86 3.95
C ASN A 327 25.27 -1.85 3.07
N THR A 328 26.22 -2.60 3.66
CA THR A 328 27.06 -3.55 2.96
C THR A 328 26.87 -4.99 3.45
N GLU A 329 25.99 -5.20 4.42
CA GLU A 329 25.85 -6.48 5.14
C GLU A 329 24.60 -7.25 4.72
N ALA A 330 23.50 -6.56 4.48
CA ALA A 330 22.22 -7.20 4.18
C ALA A 330 22.12 -7.63 2.72
N SER A 331 21.74 -8.89 2.47
CA SER A 331 21.45 -9.41 1.13
C SER A 331 20.28 -10.41 1.17
N GLY A 332 19.69 -10.72 0.02
CA GLY A 332 18.59 -11.67 -0.10
C GLY A 332 17.41 -11.33 0.83
N ASP A 333 16.96 -12.31 1.59
CA ASP A 333 15.81 -12.16 2.51
C ASP A 333 16.06 -11.15 3.64
N ALA A 334 17.30 -11.04 4.11
CA ALA A 334 17.66 -10.08 5.15
C ALA A 334 17.52 -8.63 4.61
N PHE A 335 17.96 -8.39 3.38
CA PHE A 335 17.78 -7.12 2.71
C PHE A 335 16.30 -6.77 2.52
N LEU A 336 15.49 -7.72 2.08
CA LEU A 336 14.05 -7.47 1.83
C LEU A 336 13.27 -7.17 3.12
N ARG A 337 13.64 -7.78 4.26
CA ARG A 337 13.08 -7.43 5.58
C ARG A 337 13.48 -6.02 5.98
N MET A 338 14.79 -5.71 5.94
CA MET A 338 15.31 -4.36 6.22
C MET A 338 14.65 -3.31 5.30
N TYR A 339 14.51 -3.62 4.01
CA TYR A 339 13.89 -2.72 3.04
C TYR A 339 12.43 -2.40 3.39
N ARG A 340 11.65 -3.40 3.82
CA ARG A 340 10.26 -3.21 4.28
C ARG A 340 10.21 -2.33 5.53
N GLU A 341 11.04 -2.60 6.53
CA GLU A 341 11.15 -1.81 7.76
C GLU A 341 11.50 -0.36 7.45
N LEU A 342 12.51 -0.15 6.62
CA LEU A 342 12.92 1.17 6.15
C LEU A 342 11.77 1.93 5.45
N CYS A 343 11.03 1.25 4.57
CA CYS A 343 9.89 1.87 3.88
C CYS A 343 8.76 2.24 4.84
N ASN A 344 8.54 1.46 5.90
CA ASN A 344 7.56 1.76 6.93
C ASN A 344 7.98 2.92 7.84
N ASP A 345 9.25 2.98 8.22
CA ASP A 345 9.79 3.99 9.14
C ASP A 345 9.94 5.35 8.46
N TYR A 346 10.64 5.36 7.33
CA TYR A 346 10.92 6.61 6.61
C TYR A 346 9.77 7.06 5.70
N LYS A 347 8.90 6.15 5.27
CA LYS A 347 7.80 6.41 4.34
C LYS A 347 8.24 7.18 3.09
N PRO A 348 9.28 6.69 2.36
CA PRO A 348 9.78 7.37 1.19
C PRO A 348 8.81 7.28 0.01
N ASP A 349 8.83 8.29 -0.86
CA ASP A 349 8.19 8.21 -2.17
C ASP A 349 8.97 7.30 -3.12
N ILE A 350 10.30 7.39 -3.05
CA ILE A 350 11.23 6.60 -3.85
C ILE A 350 12.33 6.01 -2.96
N ALA A 351 12.58 4.71 -3.09
CA ALA A 351 13.75 4.06 -2.49
C ALA A 351 14.67 3.56 -3.62
N ILE A 352 15.89 4.10 -3.66
CA ILE A 352 16.91 3.78 -4.65
C ILE A 352 17.88 2.76 -4.07
N VAL A 353 18.11 1.67 -4.80
CA VAL A 353 19.03 0.58 -4.41
C VAL A 353 20.19 0.55 -5.40
N ASP A 354 21.40 0.88 -4.94
CA ASP A 354 22.59 1.08 -5.78
C ASP A 354 23.83 0.32 -5.23
N PRO A 355 24.29 -0.73 -5.90
CA PRO A 355 23.65 -1.45 -7.00
C PRO A 355 22.77 -2.62 -6.53
N LEU A 356 21.83 -3.06 -7.35
CA LEU A 356 20.99 -4.23 -7.08
C LEU A 356 21.83 -5.49 -6.80
N LEU A 357 22.92 -5.67 -7.54
CA LEU A 357 23.76 -6.89 -7.45
C LEU A 357 24.27 -7.15 -6.03
N SER A 358 24.55 -6.11 -5.26
CA SER A 358 25.02 -6.23 -3.87
C SER A 358 23.94 -6.75 -2.91
N TYR A 359 22.67 -6.64 -3.28
CA TYR A 359 21.53 -6.91 -2.39
C TYR A 359 20.70 -8.13 -2.76
N ILE A 360 20.79 -8.63 -4.00
CA ILE A 360 19.98 -9.76 -4.45
C ILE A 360 20.35 -11.08 -3.74
N GLY A 361 21.59 -11.21 -3.28
CA GLY A 361 22.05 -12.34 -2.46
C GLY A 361 22.25 -13.65 -3.21
N ALA A 362 22.22 -13.64 -4.55
CA ALA A 362 22.40 -14.83 -5.40
C ALA A 362 22.79 -14.43 -6.84
N ASP A 363 22.95 -15.43 -7.72
CA ASP A 363 23.23 -15.18 -9.13
C ASP A 363 22.04 -14.51 -9.82
N ILE A 364 22.25 -13.30 -10.33
CA ILE A 364 21.24 -12.50 -11.04
C ILE A 364 20.80 -13.14 -12.37
N ASN A 365 21.54 -14.15 -12.87
CA ASN A 365 21.14 -14.93 -14.04
C ASN A 365 20.09 -16.00 -13.69
N ASP A 366 19.89 -16.31 -12.41
CA ASP A 366 18.86 -17.23 -11.97
C ASP A 366 17.47 -16.55 -12.02
N GLN A 367 16.64 -17.09 -12.90
CA GLN A 367 15.30 -16.53 -13.15
C GLN A 367 14.35 -16.73 -11.97
N GLU A 368 14.45 -17.84 -11.24
CA GLU A 368 13.58 -18.12 -10.09
C GLU A 368 13.90 -17.17 -8.95
N ILE A 369 15.16 -16.94 -8.68
CA ILE A 369 15.62 -16.01 -7.63
C ILE A 369 15.23 -14.58 -7.98
N CYS A 370 15.46 -14.12 -9.21
CA CYS A 370 15.05 -12.80 -9.65
C CYS A 370 13.53 -12.61 -9.57
N SER A 371 12.77 -13.63 -9.94
CA SER A 371 11.30 -13.61 -9.86
C SER A 371 10.82 -13.53 -8.41
N ALA A 372 11.37 -14.35 -7.52
CA ALA A 372 11.05 -14.34 -6.09
C ALA A 372 11.39 -12.99 -5.44
N PHE A 373 12.57 -12.44 -5.75
CA PHE A 373 13.01 -11.15 -5.23
C PHE A 373 12.10 -10.01 -5.68
N THR A 374 11.79 -9.93 -6.98
CA THR A 374 10.91 -8.89 -7.53
C THR A 374 9.46 -9.04 -7.05
N HIS A 375 8.97 -10.26 -6.84
CA HIS A 375 7.66 -10.49 -6.25
C HIS A 375 7.55 -9.92 -4.82
N ARG A 376 8.56 -10.12 -3.99
CA ARG A 376 8.62 -9.55 -2.64
C ARG A 376 8.75 -8.03 -2.64
N LEU A 377 9.51 -7.47 -3.59
CA LEU A 377 9.53 -6.01 -3.77
C LEU A 377 8.14 -5.47 -4.12
N ASN A 378 7.39 -6.16 -5.00
CA ASN A 378 6.02 -5.79 -5.32
C ASN A 378 5.10 -5.79 -4.09
N GLN A 379 5.27 -6.74 -3.16
CA GLN A 379 4.52 -6.75 -1.90
C GLN A 379 4.81 -5.48 -1.08
N VAL A 380 6.08 -5.12 -0.89
CA VAL A 380 6.44 -3.88 -0.18
C VAL A 380 5.89 -2.64 -0.89
N GLN A 381 5.96 -2.59 -2.22
CA GLN A 381 5.42 -1.49 -3.01
C GLN A 381 3.90 -1.35 -2.84
N GLN A 382 3.16 -2.47 -2.81
CA GLN A 382 1.71 -2.46 -2.58
C GLN A 382 1.36 -2.03 -1.15
N GLU A 383 2.11 -2.50 -0.15
CA GLU A 383 1.90 -2.17 1.26
C GLU A 383 2.18 -0.70 1.57
N THR A 384 3.25 -0.13 0.99
CA THR A 384 3.77 1.19 1.38
C THR A 384 3.54 2.28 0.34
N GLY A 385 3.25 1.90 -0.91
CA GLY A 385 3.17 2.83 -2.05
C GLY A 385 4.54 3.35 -2.52
N VAL A 386 5.66 2.83 -2.02
CA VAL A 386 7.01 3.24 -2.43
C VAL A 386 7.28 2.89 -3.88
N ILE A 387 8.01 3.75 -4.59
CA ILE A 387 8.62 3.42 -5.88
C ILE A 387 9.98 2.80 -5.61
N SER A 388 10.20 1.54 -6.03
CA SER A 388 11.52 0.91 -5.95
C SER A 388 12.33 1.24 -7.21
N ALA A 389 13.45 1.95 -7.05
CA ALA A 389 14.37 2.27 -8.12
C ALA A 389 15.67 1.43 -7.98
N LEU A 390 15.90 0.54 -8.92
CA LEU A 390 17.03 -0.39 -8.89
C LEU A 390 18.09 0.03 -9.90
N VAL A 391 19.36 0.08 -9.47
CA VAL A 391 20.50 0.33 -10.34
C VAL A 391 21.16 -0.98 -10.74
N HIS A 392 21.32 -1.17 -12.04
CA HIS A 392 21.86 -2.42 -12.54
C HIS A 392 22.82 -2.24 -13.72
N HIS A 393 23.73 -3.20 -13.93
CA HIS A 393 24.75 -3.13 -14.95
C HIS A 393 24.34 -3.85 -16.25
N PHE A 394 24.84 -3.34 -17.38
CA PHE A 394 24.82 -4.10 -18.63
C PHE A 394 25.86 -5.20 -18.67
N GLY A 395 25.54 -6.30 -19.37
CA GLY A 395 26.55 -7.24 -19.86
C GLY A 395 27.50 -6.59 -20.86
N LYS A 396 28.74 -7.05 -20.89
CA LYS A 396 29.66 -6.66 -21.99
C LYS A 396 29.05 -7.15 -23.30
N PRO A 397 29.02 -6.34 -24.39
CA PRO A 397 28.59 -6.79 -25.69
C PRO A 397 29.34 -8.05 -26.12
N LYS A 398 28.67 -9.10 -26.56
CA LYS A 398 29.27 -10.39 -26.95
C LYS A 398 30.14 -10.35 -28.21
N SER A 399 30.07 -9.26 -29.02
CA SER A 399 30.97 -9.06 -30.18
C SER A 399 30.97 -7.60 -30.68
N ALA A 400 32.11 -7.19 -31.24
CA ALA A 400 32.28 -5.88 -31.85
C ALA A 400 31.44 -5.66 -33.13
N SER A 401 30.83 -6.72 -33.70
CA SER A 401 30.02 -6.68 -34.90
C SER A 401 28.55 -6.25 -34.70
N GLN A 402 28.11 -6.08 -33.48
CA GLN A 402 26.76 -5.59 -33.15
C GLN A 402 26.70 -4.07 -32.88
N SER A 403 27.63 -3.31 -33.44
CA SER A 403 27.64 -1.83 -33.35
C SER A 403 26.58 -1.15 -34.23
N ASN A 404 25.73 -1.88 -34.90
CA ASN A 404 24.62 -1.32 -35.65
C ASN A 404 23.58 -0.77 -34.68
N VAL A 405 23.08 0.41 -34.94
CA VAL A 405 22.12 1.22 -34.21
C VAL A 405 21.11 0.35 -33.42
N LEU A 406 21.39 0.17 -32.10
CA LEU A 406 20.49 -0.54 -31.24
C LEU A 406 19.16 0.22 -31.17
N THR A 407 18.06 -0.48 -31.38
CA THR A 407 16.75 0.11 -31.21
C THR A 407 16.48 0.44 -29.72
N GLU A 408 15.57 1.37 -29.44
CA GLU A 408 15.20 1.71 -28.07
C GLU A 408 14.71 0.48 -27.28
N THR A 409 14.11 -0.49 -27.96
CA THR A 409 13.70 -1.76 -27.39
C THR A 409 14.93 -2.62 -27.01
N ASP A 410 15.94 -2.67 -27.85
CA ASP A 410 17.18 -3.40 -27.56
C ASP A 410 17.90 -2.82 -26.33
N LEU A 411 17.85 -1.49 -26.17
CA LEU A 411 18.42 -0.78 -25.01
C LEU A 411 17.77 -1.18 -23.69
N ALA A 412 16.47 -1.47 -23.69
CA ALA A 412 15.75 -1.91 -22.47
C ALA A 412 16.17 -3.30 -22.03
N TYR A 413 16.56 -4.19 -22.98
CA TYR A 413 16.89 -5.60 -22.70
C TYR A 413 18.39 -5.89 -22.62
N GLN A 414 19.23 -4.88 -22.55
CA GLN A 414 20.69 -5.04 -22.41
C GLN A 414 21.15 -5.40 -21.00
N GLY A 415 20.28 -5.39 -19.98
CA GLY A 415 20.64 -5.72 -18.61
C GLY A 415 21.33 -7.07 -18.48
N LEU A 416 22.38 -7.16 -17.66
CA LEU A 416 22.99 -8.43 -17.25
C LEU A 416 21.94 -9.30 -16.54
N GLY A 417 21.88 -10.57 -16.91
CA GLY A 417 21.05 -11.54 -16.23
C GLY A 417 19.64 -11.65 -16.80
N SER A 418 18.68 -11.75 -15.93
CA SER A 418 17.33 -12.12 -16.29
C SER A 418 16.55 -10.96 -16.96
N SER A 419 15.92 -11.24 -18.09
CA SER A 419 14.88 -10.38 -18.70
C SER A 419 13.73 -10.07 -17.71
N ILE A 420 13.62 -10.82 -16.63
CA ILE A 420 12.65 -10.64 -15.56
C ILE A 420 12.75 -9.24 -14.94
N LEU A 421 13.94 -8.73 -14.67
CA LEU A 421 14.12 -7.38 -14.12
C LEU A 421 13.57 -6.28 -15.04
N THR A 422 13.89 -6.40 -16.33
CA THR A 422 13.36 -5.46 -17.33
C THR A 422 11.84 -5.59 -17.47
N ASN A 423 11.31 -6.80 -17.44
CA ASN A 423 9.87 -7.04 -17.52
C ASN A 423 9.14 -6.57 -16.24
N TRP A 424 9.76 -6.77 -15.08
CA TRP A 424 9.25 -6.31 -13.79
C TRP A 424 9.18 -4.78 -13.72
N ALA A 425 10.23 -4.08 -14.16
CA ALA A 425 10.29 -2.63 -14.07
C ALA A 425 9.17 -1.99 -14.89
N ARG A 426 8.37 -1.10 -14.25
CA ARG A 426 7.37 -0.29 -14.94
C ARG A 426 8.03 0.67 -15.93
N GLU A 427 9.18 1.22 -15.54
CA GLU A 427 10.00 2.12 -16.34
C GLU A 427 11.46 1.69 -16.34
N VAL A 428 12.14 2.00 -17.43
CA VAL A 428 13.57 1.74 -17.55
C VAL A 428 14.26 2.99 -18.11
N LEU A 429 15.24 3.51 -17.36
CA LEU A 429 16.20 4.49 -17.84
C LEU A 429 17.47 3.76 -18.28
N SER A 430 17.85 3.91 -19.52
CA SER A 430 19.05 3.30 -20.08
C SER A 430 20.11 4.36 -20.36
N LEU A 431 21.31 4.20 -19.78
CA LEU A 431 22.47 5.07 -19.97
C LEU A 431 23.51 4.37 -20.84
N ASN A 432 23.62 4.78 -22.10
CA ASN A 432 24.49 4.17 -23.07
C ASN A 432 25.52 5.14 -23.60
N ARG A 433 26.80 4.74 -23.58
CA ARG A 433 27.86 5.48 -24.26
C ARG A 433 27.64 5.39 -25.77
N ILE A 434 27.69 6.55 -26.44
CA ILE A 434 27.67 6.57 -27.92
C ILE A 434 29.09 6.51 -28.45
N LYS A 435 29.22 6.10 -29.73
CA LYS A 435 30.52 6.07 -30.43
C LYS A 435 30.91 7.52 -30.76
N GLU A 436 32.10 7.92 -30.37
CA GLU A 436 32.60 9.28 -30.49
C GLU A 436 33.89 9.30 -31.26
N ARG A 437 34.28 10.52 -31.73
CA ARG A 437 35.60 10.76 -32.23
C ARG A 437 36.63 10.68 -31.08
N PRO A 438 37.85 10.19 -31.32
CA PRO A 438 38.84 9.96 -30.24
C PRO A 438 39.24 11.21 -29.41
N LYS A 439 38.88 12.41 -29.84
CA LYS A 439 39.22 13.67 -29.17
C LYS A 439 38.04 14.33 -28.45
N ASP A 440 36.81 13.84 -28.65
CA ASP A 440 35.62 14.44 -28.06
C ASP A 440 35.36 13.90 -26.64
N PRO A 441 34.78 14.71 -25.73
CA PRO A 441 34.40 14.21 -24.41
C PRO A 441 33.34 13.11 -24.52
N PRO A 442 33.40 12.07 -23.65
CA PRO A 442 32.46 10.99 -23.68
C PRO A 442 31.00 11.45 -23.59
N THR A 443 30.23 11.15 -24.60
CA THR A 443 28.80 11.45 -24.67
C THR A 443 27.96 10.20 -24.46
N PHE A 444 26.89 10.34 -23.70
CA PHE A 444 26.01 9.27 -23.36
C PHE A 444 24.58 9.61 -23.78
N ARG A 445 23.84 8.61 -24.23
CA ARG A 445 22.41 8.71 -24.46
C ARG A 445 21.68 8.18 -23.24
N LEU A 446 20.87 9.04 -22.61
CA LEU A 446 19.92 8.68 -21.58
C LEU A 446 18.54 8.49 -22.21
N THR A 447 17.96 7.30 -22.10
CA THR A 447 16.72 6.93 -22.77
C THR A 447 15.70 6.39 -21.79
N ALA A 448 14.48 6.95 -21.79
CA ALA A 448 13.30 6.37 -21.16
C ALA A 448 12.66 5.37 -22.14
N THR A 449 12.78 4.06 -21.88
CA THR A 449 12.51 3.04 -22.90
C THR A 449 11.05 2.59 -22.95
N LYS A 450 10.31 2.60 -21.84
CA LYS A 450 8.93 2.07 -21.80
C LYS A 450 7.88 3.15 -22.02
N ARG A 451 7.68 4.07 -21.11
CA ARG A 451 6.66 5.13 -21.24
C ARG A 451 7.20 6.43 -21.84
N ARG A 452 8.39 6.34 -22.39
CA ARG A 452 9.01 7.33 -23.31
C ARG A 452 8.79 8.81 -22.91
N LYS A 453 8.02 9.54 -23.71
CA LYS A 453 7.78 11.00 -23.54
C LYS A 453 7.07 11.37 -22.23
N LYS A 454 6.48 10.40 -21.51
CA LYS A 454 5.86 10.66 -20.22
C LYS A 454 6.88 11.03 -19.13
N ALA A 455 8.16 10.70 -19.30
CA ALA A 455 9.25 11.13 -18.41
C ALA A 455 9.34 12.66 -18.32
N GLY A 456 9.05 13.36 -19.42
CA GLY A 456 9.09 14.81 -19.50
C GLY A 456 10.43 15.39 -19.91
N MET A 457 11.39 14.53 -20.33
CA MET A 457 12.67 14.98 -20.89
C MET A 457 12.43 15.80 -22.17
N LEU A 458 13.22 16.83 -22.38
CA LEU A 458 13.16 17.69 -23.56
C LEU A 458 14.46 17.56 -24.34
N SER A 459 14.39 17.51 -25.68
CA SER A 459 15.57 17.65 -26.54
C SER A 459 16.22 19.01 -26.37
N LEU A 460 17.49 19.15 -26.74
CA LEU A 460 18.15 20.44 -26.94
C LEU A 460 18.29 20.66 -28.45
N GLU A 461 17.68 21.74 -28.95
CA GLU A 461 17.78 22.19 -30.34
C GLU A 461 18.38 23.60 -30.31
N ASP A 462 19.49 23.80 -31.01
CA ASP A 462 20.22 25.12 -31.11
C ASP A 462 20.48 25.85 -29.78
N GLY A 463 20.67 25.07 -28.68
CA GLY A 463 20.92 25.59 -27.34
C GLY A 463 19.67 25.87 -26.50
N ASP A 464 18.48 25.83 -27.10
CA ASP A 464 17.20 25.94 -26.41
C ASP A 464 16.57 24.57 -26.15
N ARG A 465 15.67 24.51 -25.17
CA ARG A 465 14.91 23.29 -24.86
C ARG A 465 13.85 23.06 -25.93
N GLY A 466 13.98 21.93 -26.62
CA GLY A 466 13.09 21.55 -27.69
C GLY A 466 11.83 20.78 -27.24
N LEU A 467 11.40 19.83 -28.06
CA LEU A 467 10.20 19.04 -27.85
C LEU A 467 10.39 17.89 -26.85
N PRO A 468 9.30 17.36 -26.26
CA PRO A 468 9.36 16.16 -25.43
C PRO A 468 10.03 14.99 -26.17
N SER A 469 11.13 14.50 -25.62
CA SER A 469 11.94 13.43 -26.21
C SER A 469 12.04 12.23 -25.27
N PRO A 470 12.01 10.99 -25.78
CA PRO A 470 12.29 9.80 -25.00
C PRO A 470 13.79 9.64 -24.70
N SER A 471 14.66 10.32 -25.47
CA SER A 471 16.11 10.25 -25.33
C SER A 471 16.72 11.64 -25.34
N ILE A 472 17.77 11.81 -24.53
CA ILE A 472 18.60 13.01 -24.50
C ILE A 472 20.07 12.60 -24.50
N PHE A 473 20.95 13.56 -24.85
CA PHE A 473 22.38 13.36 -24.78
C PHE A 473 22.97 14.11 -23.59
N ILE A 474 23.85 13.45 -22.84
CA ILE A 474 24.45 13.98 -21.64
C ILE A 474 25.95 13.72 -21.59
N GLN A 475 26.69 14.59 -20.92
CA GLN A 475 28.11 14.47 -20.68
C GLN A 475 28.44 14.77 -19.21
N HIS A 476 29.59 14.28 -18.74
CA HIS A 476 30.13 14.72 -17.47
C HIS A 476 30.67 16.13 -17.59
N SER A 477 30.49 16.94 -16.54
CA SER A 477 31.03 18.30 -16.50
C SER A 477 32.57 18.31 -16.62
N PRO A 478 33.13 19.10 -17.53
CA PRO A 478 34.58 19.28 -17.64
C PRO A 478 35.15 20.18 -16.52
N ASP A 479 34.31 20.82 -15.70
CA ASP A 479 34.70 21.67 -14.60
C ASP A 479 35.52 20.89 -13.54
N PRO A 480 36.78 21.18 -13.31
CA PRO A 480 37.64 20.46 -12.37
C PRO A 480 37.13 20.54 -10.92
N VAL A 481 36.36 21.58 -10.56
CA VAL A 481 35.73 21.70 -9.24
C VAL A 481 34.60 20.66 -9.06
N ARG A 482 34.06 20.18 -10.14
CA ARG A 482 32.96 19.15 -10.12
C ARG A 482 33.48 17.73 -10.31
N LEU A 483 34.78 17.55 -10.46
CA LEU A 483 35.45 16.24 -10.53
C LEU A 483 34.80 15.25 -11.52
N GLY A 484 34.15 15.76 -12.58
CA GLY A 484 33.42 14.93 -13.54
C GLY A 484 32.18 14.23 -12.97
N THR A 485 31.66 14.63 -11.82
CA THR A 485 30.52 13.97 -11.17
C THR A 485 29.17 14.53 -11.60
N LEU A 486 29.10 15.79 -12.02
CA LEU A 486 27.88 16.41 -12.51
C LEU A 486 27.61 16.00 -13.96
N TRP A 487 26.39 15.55 -14.21
CA TRP A 487 25.87 15.33 -15.55
C TRP A 487 25.11 16.55 -16.05
N PHE A 488 25.34 16.93 -17.32
CA PHE A 488 24.62 18.01 -17.98
C PHE A 488 24.18 17.58 -19.38
N GLN A 489 23.09 18.16 -19.88
CA GLN A 489 22.56 17.87 -21.19
C GLN A 489 23.34 18.60 -22.28
N VAL A 490 23.58 17.91 -23.38
CA VAL A 490 24.23 18.44 -24.59
C VAL A 490 23.32 18.23 -25.80
N PRO A 491 23.49 19.01 -26.89
CA PRO A 491 22.84 18.74 -28.15
C PRO A 491 23.15 17.35 -28.68
N GLU A 492 22.32 16.85 -29.59
CA GLU A 492 22.59 15.60 -30.28
C GLU A 492 23.89 15.69 -31.06
N PRO A 493 24.87 14.82 -30.82
CA PRO A 493 26.14 14.87 -31.53
C PRO A 493 25.95 14.45 -32.99
N ILE A 494 26.63 15.14 -33.88
CA ILE A 494 26.69 14.75 -35.29
C ILE A 494 27.56 13.49 -35.38
N LEU A 495 26.94 12.34 -35.66
CA LEU A 495 27.66 11.10 -35.94
C LEU A 495 28.13 11.17 -37.39
N GLU A 496 29.44 10.94 -37.62
CA GLU A 496 29.89 10.71 -38.99
C GLU A 496 29.26 9.42 -39.50
N GLU A 497 28.57 9.47 -40.64
CA GLU A 497 28.22 8.27 -41.41
C GLU A 497 29.53 7.53 -41.68
N ASP A 498 29.58 6.23 -41.38
CA ASP A 498 30.74 5.39 -41.70
C ASP A 498 30.97 5.56 -43.23
N GLU A 499 32.03 6.27 -43.63
CA GLU A 499 32.45 6.28 -45.02
C GLU A 499 32.59 4.82 -45.45
N GLU A 500 31.75 4.39 -46.37
CA GLU A 500 31.82 3.05 -46.97
C GLU A 500 33.25 2.84 -47.44
N THR A 501 34.00 2.01 -46.75
CA THR A 501 35.32 1.59 -47.21
C THR A 501 35.14 1.00 -48.63
N PRO A 502 35.75 1.55 -49.66
CA PRO A 502 35.56 1.03 -51.03
C PRO A 502 36.00 -0.44 -51.06
N LYS A 503 35.08 -1.33 -51.46
CA LYS A 503 35.36 -2.75 -51.64
C LYS A 503 36.59 -2.88 -52.56
N ARG A 504 37.76 -3.24 -52.00
CA ARG A 504 38.91 -3.63 -52.79
C ARG A 504 38.50 -4.76 -53.71
N GLY A 505 38.35 -4.43 -55.00
CA GLY A 505 38.10 -5.41 -56.05
C GLY A 505 39.18 -6.46 -56.04
N ARG A 506 38.78 -7.71 -55.92
CA ARG A 506 39.67 -8.86 -56.20
C ARG A 506 40.01 -8.81 -57.69
N ARG A 507 41.29 -8.64 -58.00
CA ARG A 507 41.88 -9.08 -59.26
C ARG A 507 42.28 -10.54 -59.14
#